data_93855ca23fd06356c38330aaebcc685c
#
_entry.id   93855ca23fd06356c38330aaebcc685c
#
_cell.length_a   1.000
_cell.length_b   1.000
_cell.length_c   1.000
_cell.angle_alpha   90.00
_cell.angle_beta   90.00
_cell.angle_gamma   90.00
#
_symmetry.space_group_name_H-M   'P 1'
#
loop_
_entity.id
_entity.type
_entity.pdbx_description
1 polymer ?
#
loop_
_entity_poly.entity_id
_entity_poly.type
_entity_poly.pdbx_seq_one_letter_code
_entity_poly.pdbx_strand_id
1 'polypeptide(L)'
;VLVGSEMCIRDRALTHSSYANEKKLGKLGSNERLEFLGDAVLELISSDYLYARFTQIPEGELTKKRASLVCEPSLAYCAREFGLPQFLLLGKGEDMTGGRNRDSIVSDATEALLGAIYLDGGFANAKEFVLNFILNDIEHKQLFYDSKTILQEIVQENGTQPVEYILTKEEGPDHNKNFTVEARVNGKVMGQGSGHTKKAAEQAAAYQAIRVLRK
;
A
#
# COMPACT_ATOMS: atom_id res chain seq x y z
N VAL A 1 2.16 10.94 -28.69
CA VAL A 1 3.51 10.66 -29.24
C VAL A 1 4.40 11.86 -28.96
N LEU A 2 5.33 11.74 -28.03
CA LEU A 2 6.36 12.75 -27.79
C LEU A 2 7.60 12.32 -28.58
N VAL A 3 7.89 13.06 -29.62
CA VAL A 3 9.03 12.81 -30.52
C VAL A 3 10.23 13.63 -30.02
N GLY A 4 11.35 12.96 -29.79
CA GLY A 4 12.66 13.55 -29.56
C GLY A 4 13.15 13.41 -28.12
N SER A 5 14.26 12.72 -27.87
CA SER A 5 15.06 12.56 -26.61
C SER A 5 14.29 12.48 -25.28
N GLU A 6 12.97 12.40 -25.31
CA GLU A 6 12.12 12.32 -24.14
C GLU A 6 11.97 10.88 -23.71
N MET A 7 12.18 10.66 -22.43
CA MET A 7 11.97 9.38 -21.75
C MET A 7 10.54 8.86 -22.01
N CYS A 8 10.42 7.59 -22.36
CA CYS A 8 9.14 6.93 -22.55
C CYS A 8 8.25 7.15 -21.31
N ILE A 9 6.94 7.33 -21.49
CA ILE A 9 6.01 7.57 -20.38
C ILE A 9 6.11 6.50 -19.30
N ARG A 10 6.30 5.23 -19.69
CA ARG A 10 6.56 4.11 -18.78
C ARG A 10 7.83 4.33 -17.98
N ASP A 11 8.93 4.73 -18.62
CA ASP A 11 10.21 4.91 -17.96
C ASP A 11 10.14 6.11 -17.00
N ARG A 12 9.37 7.15 -17.36
CA ARG A 12 9.10 8.28 -16.48
C ARG A 12 8.30 7.85 -15.24
N ALA A 13 7.29 7.01 -15.39
CA ALA A 13 6.52 6.49 -14.25
C ALA A 13 7.39 5.74 -13.23
N LEU A 14 8.46 5.11 -13.69
CA LEU A 14 9.40 4.36 -12.85
C LEU A 14 10.58 5.22 -12.33
N THR A 15 10.65 6.50 -12.70
CA THR A 15 11.76 7.41 -12.37
C THR A 15 11.45 8.21 -11.11
N HIS A 16 12.05 7.83 -10.00
CA HIS A 16 11.99 8.58 -8.75
C HIS A 16 12.77 9.91 -8.87
N SER A 17 12.39 10.92 -8.10
CA SER A 17 13.02 12.25 -8.10
C SER A 17 14.52 12.21 -7.79
N SER A 18 14.99 11.28 -6.94
CA SER A 18 16.41 11.09 -6.65
C SER A 18 17.22 10.73 -7.89
N TYR A 19 16.69 9.86 -8.76
CA TYR A 19 17.33 9.49 -10.02
C TYR A 19 17.29 10.66 -11.01
N ALA A 20 16.15 11.32 -11.15
CA ALA A 20 16.01 12.48 -12.02
C ALA A 20 17.00 13.59 -11.65
N ASN A 21 17.21 13.84 -10.36
CA ASN A 21 18.19 14.81 -9.85
C ASN A 21 19.62 14.37 -10.14
N GLU A 22 19.99 13.11 -9.87
CA GLU A 22 21.33 12.59 -10.17
C GLU A 22 21.66 12.66 -11.66
N LYS A 23 20.68 12.35 -12.52
CA LYS A 23 20.84 12.37 -13.97
C LYS A 23 20.57 13.74 -14.62
N LYS A 24 20.26 14.76 -13.82
CA LYS A 24 19.99 16.14 -14.29
C LYS A 24 18.87 16.19 -15.36
N LEU A 25 17.82 15.39 -15.19
CA LEU A 25 16.70 15.30 -16.13
C LEU A 25 15.75 16.52 -16.07
N GLY A 26 16.03 17.48 -15.19
CA GLY A 26 15.21 18.65 -14.99
C GLY A 26 13.99 18.38 -14.07
N LYS A 27 13.25 19.44 -13.76
CA LYS A 27 12.13 19.41 -12.80
C LYS A 27 10.95 18.51 -13.22
N LEU A 28 10.86 18.16 -14.49
CA LEU A 28 9.76 17.35 -15.04
C LEU A 28 10.21 15.94 -15.41
N GLY A 29 11.43 15.55 -15.00
CA GLY A 29 12.00 14.25 -15.33
C GLY A 29 11.62 13.12 -14.37
N SER A 30 10.97 13.44 -13.24
CA SER A 30 10.48 12.45 -12.25
C SER A 30 9.06 11.96 -12.54
N ASN A 31 8.62 11.01 -11.75
CA ASN A 31 7.28 10.44 -11.81
C ASN A 31 6.20 11.28 -11.11
N GLU A 32 6.55 12.32 -10.35
CA GLU A 32 5.62 13.08 -9.48
C GLU A 32 4.37 13.62 -10.22
N ARG A 33 4.49 14.04 -11.48
CA ARG A 33 3.32 14.49 -12.24
C ARG A 33 2.40 13.35 -12.67
N LEU A 34 2.96 12.19 -12.92
CA LEU A 34 2.18 10.98 -13.23
C LEU A 34 1.51 10.42 -11.99
N GLU A 35 2.20 10.46 -10.84
CA GLU A 35 1.66 10.16 -9.52
C GLU A 35 0.41 11.01 -9.24
N PHE A 36 0.54 12.35 -9.33
CA PHE A 36 -0.59 13.27 -9.14
C PHE A 36 -1.82 12.91 -10.00
N LEU A 37 -1.61 12.54 -11.27
CA LEU A 37 -2.69 12.13 -12.15
C LEU A 37 -3.22 10.74 -11.79
N GLY A 38 -2.32 9.82 -11.47
CA GLY A 38 -2.64 8.45 -11.12
C GLY A 38 -3.45 8.32 -9.84
N ASP A 39 -3.13 9.11 -8.81
CA ASP A 39 -3.92 9.24 -7.59
C ASP A 39 -5.38 9.58 -7.89
N ALA A 40 -5.63 10.64 -8.67
CA ALA A 40 -6.98 11.03 -9.06
C ALA A 40 -7.73 9.94 -9.84
N VAL A 41 -7.04 9.22 -10.73
CA VAL A 41 -7.59 8.09 -11.50
C VAL A 41 -7.92 6.91 -10.58
N LEU A 42 -7.03 6.60 -9.64
CA LEU A 42 -7.21 5.53 -8.65
C LEU A 42 -8.42 5.81 -7.75
N GLU A 43 -8.52 7.04 -7.24
CA GLU A 43 -9.63 7.49 -6.40
C GLU A 43 -10.98 7.36 -7.14
N LEU A 44 -11.04 7.78 -8.41
CA LEU A 44 -12.25 7.66 -9.22
C LEU A 44 -12.66 6.20 -9.46
N ILE A 45 -11.72 5.36 -9.87
CA ILE A 45 -11.98 3.95 -10.17
C ILE A 45 -12.39 3.19 -8.90
N SER A 46 -11.71 3.45 -7.79
CA SER A 46 -12.01 2.81 -6.51
C SER A 46 -13.39 3.22 -5.99
N SER A 47 -13.73 4.50 -6.14
CA SER A 47 -15.06 5.02 -5.76
C SER A 47 -16.17 4.39 -6.60
N ASP A 48 -16.01 4.35 -7.94
CA ASP A 48 -16.97 3.73 -8.86
C ASP A 48 -17.19 2.25 -8.52
N TYR A 49 -16.10 1.52 -8.28
CA TYR A 49 -16.17 0.12 -7.91
C TYR A 49 -16.88 -0.13 -6.59
N LEU A 50 -16.53 0.63 -5.54
CA LEU A 50 -17.14 0.47 -4.21
C LEU A 50 -18.60 0.88 -4.21
N TYR A 51 -18.96 1.96 -4.89
CA TYR A 51 -20.34 2.42 -5.04
C TYR A 51 -21.22 1.36 -5.71
N ALA A 52 -20.75 0.74 -6.78
CA ALA A 52 -21.47 -0.30 -7.47
C ALA A 52 -21.58 -1.61 -6.67
N ARG A 53 -20.54 -1.97 -5.92
CA ARG A 53 -20.49 -3.24 -5.17
C ARG A 53 -21.25 -3.19 -3.84
N PHE A 54 -21.19 -2.07 -3.14
CA PHE A 54 -21.71 -1.92 -1.77
C PHE A 54 -22.90 -0.98 -1.72
N THR A 55 -24.03 -1.39 -2.31
CA THR A 55 -25.23 -0.55 -2.48
C THR A 55 -25.99 -0.23 -1.19
N GLN A 56 -25.70 -0.93 -0.09
CA GLN A 56 -26.46 -0.85 1.16
C GLN A 56 -25.67 -0.20 2.31
N ILE A 57 -24.45 0.29 2.07
CA ILE A 57 -23.65 0.94 3.10
C ILE A 57 -23.62 2.47 2.90
N PRO A 58 -23.62 3.26 3.99
CA PRO A 58 -23.60 4.72 3.91
C PRO A 58 -22.24 5.26 3.41
N GLU A 59 -22.25 6.51 2.94
CA GLU A 59 -21.08 7.20 2.38
C GLU A 59 -19.84 7.13 3.28
N GLY A 60 -20.01 7.38 4.59
CA GLY A 60 -18.87 7.35 5.52
C GLY A 60 -18.17 5.99 5.60
N GLU A 61 -18.88 4.88 5.41
CA GLU A 61 -18.29 3.55 5.32
C GLU A 61 -17.62 3.29 3.98
N LEU A 62 -18.20 3.79 2.87
CA LEU A 62 -17.55 3.73 1.55
C LEU A 62 -16.22 4.49 1.57
N THR A 63 -16.19 5.68 2.17
CA THR A 63 -14.98 6.49 2.31
C THR A 63 -13.90 5.78 3.15
N LYS A 64 -14.28 5.16 4.27
CA LYS A 64 -13.34 4.36 5.07
C LYS A 64 -12.79 3.16 4.29
N LYS A 65 -13.67 2.43 3.58
CA LYS A 65 -13.23 1.30 2.74
C LYS A 65 -12.27 1.75 1.65
N ARG A 66 -12.58 2.83 0.94
CA ARG A 66 -11.68 3.38 -0.06
C ARG A 66 -10.32 3.70 0.54
N ALA A 67 -10.28 4.48 1.62
CA ALA A 67 -9.06 4.87 2.29
C ALA A 67 -8.19 3.66 2.71
N SER A 68 -8.79 2.55 3.16
CA SER A 68 -8.04 1.36 3.52
C SER A 68 -7.46 0.60 2.32
N LEU A 69 -8.12 0.66 1.17
CA LEU A 69 -7.72 -0.07 -0.03
C LEU A 69 -6.67 0.64 -0.87
N VAL A 70 -6.67 2.00 -0.86
CA VAL A 70 -5.77 2.80 -1.69
C VAL A 70 -4.74 3.60 -0.87
N CYS A 71 -4.57 3.30 0.43
CA CYS A 71 -3.52 3.91 1.24
C CYS A 71 -2.12 3.40 0.84
N GLU A 72 -1.10 4.19 1.17
CA GLU A 72 0.31 3.91 0.91
C GLU A 72 0.72 2.44 1.19
N PRO A 73 0.47 1.86 2.38
CA PRO A 73 0.85 0.47 2.64
C PRO A 73 0.13 -0.54 1.74
N SER A 74 -1.13 -0.28 1.40
CA SER A 74 -1.93 -1.17 0.54
C SER A 74 -1.40 -1.17 -0.88
N LEU A 75 -1.13 0.01 -1.44
CA LEU A 75 -0.57 0.16 -2.78
C LEU A 75 0.84 -0.45 -2.86
N ALA A 76 1.68 -0.21 -1.86
CA ALA A 76 3.02 -0.78 -1.79
C ALA A 76 2.99 -2.31 -1.71
N TYR A 77 2.04 -2.88 -0.97
CA TYR A 77 1.82 -4.33 -0.95
C TYR A 77 1.46 -4.85 -2.34
N CYS A 78 0.42 -4.28 -2.97
CA CYS A 78 0.01 -4.68 -4.32
C CYS A 78 1.16 -4.58 -5.32
N ALA A 79 1.93 -3.50 -5.27
CA ALA A 79 3.07 -3.28 -6.15
C ALA A 79 4.17 -4.33 -6.00
N ARG A 80 4.40 -4.82 -4.78
CA ARG A 80 5.34 -5.90 -4.54
C ARG A 80 4.86 -7.23 -5.13
N GLU A 81 3.57 -7.51 -5.08
CA GLU A 81 2.98 -8.72 -5.66
C GLU A 81 3.22 -8.82 -7.18
N PHE A 82 3.14 -7.71 -7.92
CA PHE A 82 3.49 -7.71 -9.34
C PHE A 82 4.92 -7.25 -9.65
N GLY A 83 5.77 -7.13 -8.62
CA GLY A 83 7.21 -6.94 -8.77
C GLY A 83 7.66 -5.54 -9.20
N LEU A 84 6.84 -4.49 -9.01
CA LEU A 84 7.18 -3.11 -9.39
C LEU A 84 8.51 -2.60 -8.82
N PRO A 85 8.86 -2.86 -7.54
CA PRO A 85 10.05 -2.28 -6.92
C PRO A 85 11.35 -2.56 -7.68
N GLN A 86 11.47 -3.71 -8.33
CA GLN A 86 12.68 -4.09 -9.06
C GLN A 86 12.93 -3.25 -10.33
N PHE A 87 11.90 -2.58 -10.84
CA PHE A 87 11.98 -1.74 -12.05
C PHE A 87 12.19 -0.26 -11.74
N LEU A 88 12.14 0.15 -10.46
CA LEU A 88 12.30 1.55 -10.06
C LEU A 88 13.70 2.06 -10.39
N LEU A 89 13.77 3.25 -10.96
CA LEU A 89 14.99 4.00 -11.19
C LEU A 89 15.21 4.96 -10.01
N LEU A 90 16.14 4.61 -9.14
CA LEU A 90 16.51 5.36 -7.95
C LEU A 90 17.92 5.96 -8.10
N GLY A 91 18.15 7.12 -7.50
CA GLY A 91 19.51 7.63 -7.33
C GLY A 91 20.29 6.71 -6.40
N LYS A 92 21.63 6.66 -6.57
CA LYS A 92 22.49 5.74 -5.81
C LYS A 92 22.32 5.85 -4.30
N GLY A 93 22.21 7.08 -3.77
CA GLY A 93 22.03 7.31 -2.34
C GLY A 93 20.69 6.74 -1.83
N GLU A 94 19.61 6.96 -2.58
CA GLU A 94 18.28 6.45 -2.24
C GLU A 94 18.22 4.92 -2.29
N ASP A 95 18.81 4.31 -3.32
CA ASP A 95 18.85 2.86 -3.48
C ASP A 95 19.69 2.20 -2.36
N MET A 96 20.84 2.77 -2.02
CA MET A 96 21.71 2.28 -0.94
C MET A 96 21.05 2.36 0.46
N THR A 97 20.15 3.30 0.68
CA THR A 97 19.40 3.44 1.94
C THR A 97 18.09 2.64 1.96
N GLY A 98 17.89 1.76 0.99
CA GLY A 98 16.74 0.87 0.93
C GLY A 98 15.48 1.51 0.36
N GLY A 99 15.59 2.60 -0.41
CA GLY A 99 14.46 3.30 -1.03
C GLY A 99 13.55 2.40 -1.84
N ARG A 100 14.11 1.38 -2.50
CA ARG A 100 13.37 0.36 -3.27
C ARG A 100 12.37 -0.45 -2.44
N ASN A 101 12.56 -0.51 -1.12
CA ASN A 101 11.69 -1.21 -0.19
C ASN A 101 10.81 -0.26 0.65
N ARG A 102 10.94 1.05 0.43
CA ARG A 102 10.18 2.07 1.17
C ARG A 102 8.77 2.19 0.61
N ASP A 103 7.76 2.04 1.46
CA ASP A 103 6.35 2.03 1.05
C ASP A 103 5.95 3.29 0.29
N SER A 104 6.36 4.48 0.74
CA SER A 104 6.05 5.74 0.07
C SER A 104 6.56 5.78 -1.37
N ILE A 105 7.82 5.38 -1.62
CA ILE A 105 8.38 5.37 -2.98
C ILE A 105 7.67 4.36 -3.88
N VAL A 106 7.31 3.22 -3.33
CA VAL A 106 6.65 2.14 -4.08
C VAL A 106 5.19 2.49 -4.39
N SER A 107 4.47 3.10 -3.44
CA SER A 107 3.10 3.57 -3.65
C SER A 107 3.03 4.68 -4.70
N ASP A 108 3.88 5.71 -4.56
CA ASP A 108 3.94 6.83 -5.50
C ASP A 108 4.24 6.35 -6.94
N ALA A 109 5.15 5.38 -7.07
CA ALA A 109 5.44 4.77 -8.37
C ALA A 109 4.27 3.92 -8.91
N THR A 110 3.44 3.34 -8.05
CA THR A 110 2.24 2.61 -8.45
C THR A 110 1.19 3.56 -9.02
N GLU A 111 0.96 4.67 -8.36
CA GLU A 111 0.09 5.74 -8.85
C GLU A 111 0.64 6.33 -10.16
N ALA A 112 1.94 6.60 -10.23
CA ALA A 112 2.57 7.09 -11.45
C ALA A 112 2.43 6.11 -12.63
N LEU A 113 2.55 4.82 -12.37
CA LEU A 113 2.30 3.78 -13.38
C LEU A 113 0.85 3.79 -13.86
N LEU A 114 -0.10 3.94 -12.94
CA LEU A 114 -1.52 4.06 -13.27
C LEU A 114 -1.79 5.33 -14.11
N GLY A 115 -1.20 6.45 -13.75
CA GLY A 115 -1.26 7.69 -14.53
C GLY A 115 -0.72 7.51 -15.95
N ALA A 116 0.39 6.75 -16.10
CA ALA A 116 0.96 6.43 -17.41
C ALA A 116 0.02 5.52 -18.23
N ILE A 117 -0.55 4.49 -17.62
CA ILE A 117 -1.54 3.59 -18.27
C ILE A 117 -2.76 4.38 -18.73
N TYR A 118 -3.25 5.30 -17.89
CA TYR A 118 -4.39 6.16 -18.23
C TYR A 118 -4.09 7.05 -19.45
N LEU A 119 -2.91 7.67 -19.51
CA LEU A 119 -2.54 8.55 -20.63
C LEU A 119 -2.29 7.79 -21.94
N ASP A 120 -1.78 6.57 -21.86
CA ASP A 120 -1.46 5.74 -23.02
C ASP A 120 -2.68 4.97 -23.53
N GLY A 121 -3.45 4.36 -22.62
CA GLY A 121 -4.53 3.43 -22.94
C GLY A 121 -5.94 3.89 -22.52
N GLY A 122 -6.07 5.05 -21.90
CA GLY A 122 -7.34 5.60 -21.46
C GLY A 122 -7.91 4.92 -20.21
N PHE A 123 -9.10 5.39 -19.81
CA PHE A 123 -9.75 5.01 -18.57
C PHE A 123 -10.05 3.50 -18.47
N ALA A 124 -10.42 2.86 -19.57
CA ALA A 124 -10.77 1.44 -19.56
C ALA A 124 -9.57 0.56 -19.17
N ASN A 125 -8.40 0.82 -19.73
CA ASN A 125 -7.17 0.09 -19.41
C ASN A 125 -6.70 0.38 -17.98
N ALA A 126 -6.81 1.63 -17.52
CA ALA A 126 -6.53 2.00 -16.14
C ALA A 126 -7.47 1.28 -15.16
N LYS A 127 -8.77 1.21 -15.47
CA LYS A 127 -9.76 0.49 -14.67
C LYS A 127 -9.46 -1.01 -14.62
N GLU A 128 -9.12 -1.62 -15.74
CA GLU A 128 -8.74 -3.04 -15.79
C GLU A 128 -7.51 -3.31 -14.91
N PHE A 129 -6.49 -2.47 -14.98
CA PHE A 129 -5.31 -2.58 -14.11
C PHE A 129 -5.67 -2.50 -12.63
N VAL A 130 -6.45 -1.50 -12.24
CA VAL A 130 -6.84 -1.31 -10.83
C VAL A 130 -7.66 -2.50 -10.32
N LEU A 131 -8.61 -3.01 -11.11
CA LEU A 131 -9.44 -4.14 -10.72
C LEU A 131 -8.62 -5.43 -10.58
N ASN A 132 -7.66 -5.66 -11.46
CA ASN A 132 -6.88 -6.91 -11.47
C ASN A 132 -5.73 -6.93 -10.45
N PHE A 133 -5.14 -5.78 -10.12
CA PHE A 133 -3.92 -5.74 -9.30
C PHE A 133 -4.10 -5.02 -7.96
N ILE A 134 -5.04 -4.08 -7.85
CA ILE A 134 -5.23 -3.29 -6.63
C ILE A 134 -6.50 -3.71 -5.89
N LEU A 135 -7.63 -3.82 -6.59
CA LEU A 135 -8.93 -4.15 -5.98
C LEU A 135 -9.30 -5.64 -6.06
N ASN A 136 -8.40 -6.49 -6.51
CA ASN A 136 -8.58 -7.93 -6.38
C ASN A 136 -8.48 -8.35 -4.90
N ASP A 137 -9.28 -9.31 -4.48
CA ASP A 137 -9.31 -9.87 -3.12
C ASP A 137 -9.41 -8.81 -2.00
N ILE A 138 -10.35 -7.87 -2.17
CA ILE A 138 -10.58 -6.75 -1.25
C ILE A 138 -10.77 -7.21 0.18
N GLU A 139 -11.51 -8.29 0.41
CA GLU A 139 -11.85 -8.79 1.74
C GLU A 139 -10.60 -9.23 2.51
N HIS A 140 -9.67 -9.89 1.83
CA HIS A 140 -8.41 -10.29 2.44
C HIS A 140 -7.48 -9.08 2.69
N LYS A 141 -7.39 -8.17 1.72
CA LYS A 141 -6.59 -6.94 1.85
C LYS A 141 -7.12 -6.05 2.95
N GLN A 142 -8.42 -5.79 3.00
CA GLN A 142 -9.05 -5.00 4.04
C GLN A 142 -8.82 -5.65 5.42
N LEU A 143 -9.00 -6.96 5.52
CA LEU A 143 -8.72 -7.70 6.74
C LEU A 143 -7.26 -7.53 7.19
N PHE A 144 -6.32 -7.52 6.26
CA PHE A 144 -4.90 -7.36 6.58
C PHE A 144 -4.57 -5.94 7.06
N TYR A 145 -5.08 -4.89 6.39
CA TYR A 145 -4.74 -3.49 6.69
C TYR A 145 -5.53 -2.90 7.86
N ASP A 146 -6.75 -3.36 8.08
CA ASP A 146 -7.60 -2.92 9.19
C ASP A 146 -7.62 -3.89 10.35
N SER A 147 -6.69 -4.86 10.38
CA SER A 147 -6.67 -5.94 11.36
C SER A 147 -6.76 -5.45 12.80
N LYS A 148 -6.08 -4.36 13.16
CA LYS A 148 -6.12 -3.83 14.53
C LYS A 148 -7.52 -3.34 14.90
N THR A 149 -8.19 -2.61 14.01
CA THR A 149 -9.55 -2.10 14.21
C THR A 149 -10.54 -3.25 14.26
N ILE A 150 -10.47 -4.16 13.29
CA ILE A 150 -11.36 -5.33 13.20
C ILE A 150 -11.19 -6.24 14.43
N LEU A 151 -9.96 -6.49 14.87
CA LEU A 151 -9.71 -7.28 16.08
C LEU A 151 -10.29 -6.63 17.33
N GLN A 152 -10.14 -5.31 17.43
CA GLN A 152 -10.70 -4.54 18.56
C GLN A 152 -12.23 -4.61 18.58
N GLU A 153 -12.89 -4.51 17.43
CA GLU A 153 -14.34 -4.64 17.29
C GLU A 153 -14.81 -6.04 17.71
N ILE A 154 -14.18 -7.10 17.18
CA ILE A 154 -14.50 -8.50 17.53
C ILE A 154 -14.36 -8.74 19.06
N VAL A 155 -13.31 -8.19 19.67
CA VAL A 155 -13.04 -8.36 21.09
C VAL A 155 -14.04 -7.59 21.94
N GLN A 156 -14.43 -6.38 21.53
CA GLN A 156 -15.44 -5.56 22.22
C GLN A 156 -16.83 -6.16 22.14
N GLU A 157 -17.25 -6.70 20.98
CA GLU A 157 -18.54 -7.38 20.81
C GLU A 157 -18.68 -8.59 21.74
N ASN A 158 -17.57 -9.25 22.05
CA ASN A 158 -17.56 -10.41 22.97
C ASN A 158 -17.41 -9.98 24.46
N GLY A 159 -17.46 -8.68 24.77
CA GLY A 159 -17.40 -8.16 26.14
C GLY A 159 -16.07 -8.42 26.86
N THR A 160 -14.98 -8.61 26.11
CA THR A 160 -13.64 -8.88 26.63
C THR A 160 -12.83 -7.59 26.83
N GLN A 161 -11.69 -7.71 27.53
CA GLN A 161 -10.77 -6.57 27.71
C GLN A 161 -10.11 -6.14 26.38
N PRO A 162 -9.63 -4.87 26.28
CA PRO A 162 -8.98 -4.39 25.08
C PRO A 162 -7.78 -5.26 24.68
N VAL A 163 -7.48 -5.26 23.38
CA VAL A 163 -6.34 -5.97 22.83
C VAL A 163 -5.05 -5.29 23.27
N GLU A 164 -4.11 -6.05 23.79
CA GLU A 164 -2.76 -5.60 24.14
C GLU A 164 -1.77 -6.03 23.04
N TYR A 165 -0.87 -5.10 22.66
CA TYR A 165 0.21 -5.39 21.72
C TYR A 165 1.55 -5.32 22.44
N ILE A 166 2.21 -6.46 22.55
CA ILE A 166 3.49 -6.61 23.27
C ILE A 166 4.62 -6.77 22.27
N LEU A 167 5.56 -5.82 22.27
CA LEU A 167 6.80 -5.97 21.51
C LEU A 167 7.67 -7.05 22.18
N THR A 168 7.89 -8.15 21.47
CA THR A 168 8.66 -9.29 21.99
C THR A 168 10.06 -9.33 21.46
N LYS A 169 10.34 -8.74 20.27
CA LYS A 169 11.64 -8.77 19.64
C LYS A 169 11.88 -7.51 18.79
N GLU A 170 13.11 -6.98 18.85
CA GLU A 170 13.58 -5.92 17.98
C GLU A 170 14.98 -6.30 17.50
N GLU A 171 15.16 -6.50 16.20
CA GLU A 171 16.39 -7.00 15.59
C GLU A 171 16.78 -6.22 14.35
N GLY A 172 18.06 -6.28 14.01
CA GLY A 172 18.62 -5.63 12.82
C GLY A 172 19.21 -4.24 13.08
N PRO A 173 19.96 -3.70 12.12
CA PRO A 173 20.57 -2.38 12.20
C PRO A 173 19.48 -1.28 12.11
N ASP A 174 19.79 -0.07 12.59
CA ASP A 174 18.83 1.04 12.69
C ASP A 174 18.09 1.37 11.38
N HIS A 175 18.75 1.17 10.25
CA HIS A 175 18.19 1.41 8.91
C HIS A 175 17.39 0.23 8.34
N ASN A 176 17.36 -0.92 9.03
CA ASN A 176 16.62 -2.13 8.61
C ASN A 176 16.21 -2.98 9.82
N LYS A 177 15.51 -2.33 10.77
CA LYS A 177 14.96 -3.01 11.94
C LYS A 177 13.81 -3.91 11.57
N ASN A 178 13.71 -5.03 12.28
CA ASN A 178 12.54 -5.91 12.25
C ASN A 178 11.98 -6.02 13.68
N PHE A 179 10.70 -5.76 13.81
CA PHE A 179 9.94 -5.81 15.06
C PHE A 179 9.06 -7.05 15.08
N THR A 180 9.00 -7.75 16.20
CA THR A 180 8.05 -8.83 16.42
C THR A 180 7.13 -8.47 17.57
N VAL A 181 5.82 -8.59 17.35
CA VAL A 181 4.76 -8.21 18.27
C VAL A 181 3.79 -9.36 18.49
N GLU A 182 3.33 -9.53 19.71
CA GLU A 182 2.21 -10.39 20.06
C GLU A 182 0.95 -9.58 20.29
N ALA A 183 -0.17 -10.03 19.71
CA ALA A 183 -1.50 -9.55 20.05
C ALA A 183 -2.10 -10.45 21.12
N ARG A 184 -2.45 -9.87 22.27
CA ARG A 184 -3.02 -10.60 23.42
C ARG A 184 -4.44 -10.13 23.73
N VAL A 185 -5.29 -11.06 24.04
CA VAL A 185 -6.67 -10.84 24.53
C VAL A 185 -6.81 -11.56 25.86
N ASN A 186 -7.20 -10.86 26.91
CA ASN A 186 -7.25 -11.40 28.28
C ASN A 186 -5.93 -12.07 28.72
N GLY A 187 -4.80 -11.47 28.36
CA GLY A 187 -3.46 -12.00 28.66
C GLY A 187 -3.02 -13.21 27.83
N LYS A 188 -3.91 -13.79 27.01
CA LYS A 188 -3.59 -14.93 26.14
C LYS A 188 -3.09 -14.45 24.79
N VAL A 189 -1.98 -14.99 24.30
CA VAL A 189 -1.47 -14.74 22.94
C VAL A 189 -2.44 -15.31 21.92
N MET A 190 -3.01 -14.44 21.11
CA MET A 190 -3.94 -14.79 20.03
C MET A 190 -3.30 -14.75 18.65
N GLY A 191 -2.24 -13.95 18.48
CA GLY A 191 -1.49 -13.86 17.23
C GLY A 191 -0.11 -13.26 17.43
N GLN A 192 0.81 -13.56 16.53
CA GLN A 192 2.14 -12.99 16.49
C GLN A 192 2.44 -12.51 15.07
N GLY A 193 3.10 -11.34 14.95
CA GLY A 193 3.43 -10.77 13.66
C GLY A 193 4.77 -10.04 13.70
N SER A 194 5.39 -9.91 12.53
CA SER A 194 6.65 -9.19 12.37
C SER A 194 6.54 -8.17 11.24
N GLY A 195 7.37 -7.11 11.32
CA GLY A 195 7.41 -6.07 10.30
C GLY A 195 8.54 -5.07 10.53
N HIS A 196 8.87 -4.29 9.51
CA HIS A 196 9.93 -3.27 9.58
C HIS A 196 9.55 -2.03 10.40
N THR A 197 8.30 -1.91 10.81
CA THR A 197 7.83 -0.91 11.77
C THR A 197 7.00 -1.59 12.85
N LYS A 198 6.93 -0.98 14.05
CA LYS A 198 6.08 -1.49 15.14
C LYS A 198 4.63 -1.61 14.68
N LYS A 199 4.11 -0.59 13.96
CA LYS A 199 2.76 -0.59 13.41
C LYS A 199 2.51 -1.76 12.44
N ALA A 200 3.45 -2.06 11.55
CA ALA A 200 3.32 -3.19 10.63
C ALA A 200 3.32 -4.54 11.37
N ALA A 201 4.18 -4.69 12.38
CA ALA A 201 4.22 -5.89 13.22
C ALA A 201 2.91 -6.08 14.02
N GLU A 202 2.35 -5.00 14.56
CA GLU A 202 1.05 -5.01 15.26
C GLU A 202 -0.10 -5.40 14.32
N GLN A 203 -0.14 -4.87 13.11
CA GLN A 203 -1.14 -5.26 12.09
C GLN A 203 -1.03 -6.75 11.74
N ALA A 204 0.19 -7.24 11.51
CA ALA A 204 0.42 -8.65 11.23
C ALA A 204 0.00 -9.56 12.40
N ALA A 205 0.27 -9.15 13.64
CA ALA A 205 -0.14 -9.87 14.84
C ALA A 205 -1.68 -9.89 14.98
N ALA A 206 -2.34 -8.76 14.76
CA ALA A 206 -3.80 -8.65 14.76
C ALA A 206 -4.44 -9.53 13.69
N TYR A 207 -3.90 -9.54 12.48
CA TYR A 207 -4.36 -10.39 11.39
C TYR A 207 -4.33 -11.88 11.76
N GLN A 208 -3.23 -12.34 12.35
CA GLN A 208 -3.13 -13.73 12.82
C GLN A 208 -4.14 -14.02 13.94
N ALA A 209 -4.34 -13.09 14.88
CA ALA A 209 -5.33 -13.24 15.95
C ALA A 209 -6.77 -13.38 15.39
N ILE A 210 -7.15 -12.57 14.39
CA ILE A 210 -8.47 -12.68 13.75
C ILE A 210 -8.65 -14.04 13.10
N ARG A 211 -7.62 -14.57 12.44
CA ARG A 211 -7.68 -15.92 11.83
C ARG A 211 -7.86 -17.04 12.85
N VAL A 212 -7.39 -16.86 14.08
CA VAL A 212 -7.59 -17.81 15.17
C VAL A 212 -9.02 -17.71 15.75
N LEU A 213 -9.54 -16.48 15.87
CA LEU A 213 -10.88 -16.22 16.43
C LEU A 213 -12.04 -16.59 15.49
N ARG A 214 -11.80 -16.63 14.17
CA ARG A 214 -12.80 -16.99 13.16
C ARG A 214 -12.82 -18.48 12.79
N LYS A 215 -11.97 -19.30 13.40
CA LYS A 215 -12.00 -20.76 13.31
C LYS A 215 -12.91 -21.38 14.36
#